data_3bd63894ef4337467464e7aae0ca4482
#
_entry.id   3bd63894ef4337467464e7aae0ca4482
#
_cell.length_a   1.000
_cell.length_b   1.000
_cell.length_c   1.000
_cell.angle_alpha   90.00
_cell.angle_beta   90.00
_cell.angle_gamma   90.00
#
_symmetry.space_group_name_H-M   'P 1'
#
loop_
_entity.id
_entity.type
_entity.pdbx_description
1 polymer ?
#
loop_
_entity_poly.entity_id
_entity_poly.type
_entity_poly.pdbx_seq_one_letter_code
_entity_poly.pdbx_strand_id
1 'polypeptide(L)'
;MFQIEEELKKLPGKPGVYIMHGEKDEIIYVGKAVSLKNRVRQYFQSSRNKGAKIEQMVTHITRFEYIITDSELEALVLECNLIKEHRPKYNTMLKDDKSYPFIKVTVNEEYPRVLFARRMKKDKAKYFGPYTSAGAVKDVIELVRKLYKVRSCNRVLPRDCGKDRPCLYYHMKQCSAPCQGYVSSEEYKKNIAELLKFLNGDFKDTIDMLTDKMMAASEEMRFEDAMEYRDLIRSIQKIGEALICGSRMLLYRYSLSGEAN
;
A
#
# COMPACT_ATOMS: atom_id res chain seq x y z
N MET A 1 18.10 0.67 35.45
CA MET A 1 18.92 1.48 34.52
C MET A 1 19.07 0.69 33.24
N PHE A 2 18.73 1.25 32.09
CA PHE A 2 18.80 0.56 30.79
C PHE A 2 20.25 0.33 30.39
N GLN A 3 20.66 -0.94 30.27
CA GLN A 3 22.03 -1.28 29.87
C GLN A 3 22.08 -1.61 28.40
N ILE A 4 22.52 -0.67 27.57
CA ILE A 4 22.54 -0.76 26.10
C ILE A 4 23.26 -2.04 25.65
N GLU A 5 24.38 -2.40 26.22
CA GLU A 5 25.16 -3.57 25.82
C GLU A 5 24.41 -4.91 26.04
N GLU A 6 23.65 -5.04 27.11
CA GLU A 6 22.84 -6.22 27.38
C GLU A 6 21.65 -6.33 26.44
N GLU A 7 20.99 -5.21 26.19
CA GLU A 7 19.84 -5.16 25.28
C GLU A 7 20.26 -5.42 23.82
N LEU A 8 21.46 -4.98 23.42
CA LEU A 8 22.01 -5.30 22.10
C LEU A 8 22.21 -6.82 21.88
N LYS A 9 22.44 -7.59 22.94
CA LYS A 9 22.57 -9.06 22.84
C LYS A 9 21.24 -9.75 22.57
N LYS A 10 20.13 -9.18 23.07
CA LYS A 10 18.77 -9.72 22.94
C LYS A 10 18.12 -9.45 21.57
N LEU A 11 18.70 -8.55 20.76
CA LEU A 11 18.15 -8.17 19.46
C LEU A 11 18.02 -9.36 18.52
N PRO A 12 16.83 -9.58 17.91
CA PRO A 12 16.59 -10.64 16.94
C PRO A 12 17.23 -10.30 15.58
N GLY A 13 17.57 -11.34 14.82
CA GLY A 13 18.01 -11.21 13.42
C GLY A 13 16.88 -11.00 12.41
N LYS A 14 15.69 -10.57 12.86
CA LYS A 14 14.48 -10.39 12.05
C LYS A 14 14.33 -8.96 11.53
N PRO A 15 13.52 -8.74 10.47
CA PRO A 15 13.16 -7.39 10.04
C PRO A 15 12.35 -6.66 11.11
N GLY A 16 12.42 -5.33 11.11
CA GLY A 16 11.66 -4.53 12.04
C GLY A 16 12.06 -3.06 12.07
N VAL A 17 11.47 -2.33 13.01
CA VAL A 17 11.73 -0.92 13.26
C VAL A 17 12.35 -0.77 14.65
N TYR A 18 13.37 0.08 14.76
CA TYR A 18 13.97 0.47 16.03
C TYR A 18 13.74 1.95 16.30
N ILE A 19 13.52 2.28 17.57
CA ILE A 19 13.18 3.61 18.07
C ILE A 19 14.21 3.99 19.11
N MET A 20 14.91 5.12 18.92
CA MET A 20 15.94 5.63 19.83
C MET A 20 15.36 6.76 20.67
N HIS A 21 15.60 6.70 21.97
CA HIS A 21 15.13 7.68 22.93
C HIS A 21 16.27 8.51 23.50
N GLY A 22 16.02 9.79 23.77
CA GLY A 22 16.90 10.73 24.41
C GLY A 22 16.74 10.77 25.93
N GLU A 23 17.42 11.73 26.58
CA GLU A 23 17.48 11.87 28.05
C GLU A 23 16.10 12.10 28.72
N LYS A 24 15.20 12.77 28.02
CA LYS A 24 13.82 13.05 28.48
C LYS A 24 12.80 12.03 28.00
N ASP A 25 13.28 10.84 27.59
CA ASP A 25 12.47 9.78 26.99
C ASP A 25 11.75 10.17 25.67
N GLU A 26 12.15 11.28 25.07
CA GLU A 26 11.66 11.69 23.77
C GLU A 26 12.21 10.80 22.65
N ILE A 27 11.42 10.52 21.63
CA ILE A 27 11.85 9.79 20.44
C ILE A 27 12.73 10.71 19.59
N ILE A 28 14.04 10.40 19.53
CA ILE A 28 15.03 11.20 18.79
C ILE A 28 15.31 10.65 17.40
N TYR A 29 15.11 9.35 17.18
CA TYR A 29 15.31 8.71 15.88
C TYR A 29 14.48 7.44 15.75
N VAL A 30 13.97 7.18 14.55
CA VAL A 30 13.28 5.94 14.14
C VAL A 30 13.96 5.41 12.90
N GLY A 31 14.19 4.10 12.79
CA GLY A 31 14.80 3.50 11.61
C GLY A 31 14.34 2.07 11.38
N LYS A 32 14.27 1.67 10.11
CA LYS A 32 14.01 0.29 9.70
C LYS A 32 15.26 -0.56 9.61
N ALA A 33 15.11 -1.86 9.73
CA ALA A 33 16.17 -2.83 9.53
C ALA A 33 15.64 -4.10 8.84
N VAL A 34 16.45 -4.70 7.97
CA VAL A 34 16.26 -6.08 7.48
C VAL A 34 16.65 -7.06 8.59
N SER A 35 17.63 -6.70 9.40
CA SER A 35 18.06 -7.42 10.60
C SER A 35 18.29 -6.40 11.72
N LEU A 36 17.40 -6.37 12.68
CA LEU A 36 17.47 -5.48 13.85
C LEU A 36 18.82 -5.61 14.57
N LYS A 37 19.27 -6.85 14.81
CA LYS A 37 20.54 -7.17 15.45
C LYS A 37 21.74 -6.51 14.77
N ASN A 38 21.84 -6.64 13.44
CA ASN A 38 22.97 -6.12 12.69
C ASN A 38 22.91 -4.59 12.61
N ARG A 39 21.72 -4.04 12.35
CA ARG A 39 21.55 -2.61 12.12
C ARG A 39 21.73 -1.78 13.37
N VAL A 40 21.12 -2.17 14.49
CA VAL A 40 21.20 -1.41 15.75
C VAL A 40 22.61 -1.47 16.32
N ARG A 41 23.28 -2.63 16.30
CA ARG A 41 24.67 -2.77 16.73
C ARG A 41 25.64 -1.83 16.02
N GLN A 42 25.43 -1.56 14.73
CA GLN A 42 26.28 -0.66 13.95
C GLN A 42 26.37 0.76 14.52
N TYR A 43 25.36 1.23 15.24
CA TYR A 43 25.38 2.55 15.88
C TYR A 43 26.33 2.61 17.07
N PHE A 44 26.56 1.50 17.76
CA PHE A 44 27.37 1.43 18.99
C PHE A 44 28.78 0.87 18.76
N GLN A 45 29.12 0.45 17.53
CA GLN A 45 30.49 0.01 17.20
C GLN A 45 31.40 1.21 16.91
N SER A 46 32.60 1.22 17.50
CA SER A 46 33.56 2.33 17.41
C SER A 46 34.32 2.43 16.07
N SER A 47 34.29 1.41 15.23
CA SER A 47 35.19 1.25 14.07
C SER A 47 34.70 1.84 12.74
N ARG A 48 33.55 2.55 12.70
CA ARG A 48 32.99 3.09 11.44
C ARG A 48 32.91 4.61 11.52
N ASN A 49 33.39 5.26 10.46
CA ASN A 49 33.15 6.68 10.21
C ASN A 49 31.66 6.92 9.93
N LYS A 50 30.89 7.30 10.95
CA LYS A 50 29.42 7.38 10.92
C LYS A 50 28.88 8.71 10.41
N GLY A 51 29.79 9.69 10.23
CA GLY A 51 29.42 11.08 9.97
C GLY A 51 28.95 11.81 11.23
N ALA A 52 29.34 13.08 11.36
CA ALA A 52 29.19 13.90 12.57
C ALA A 52 27.76 13.92 13.15
N LYS A 53 26.73 13.87 12.30
CA LYS A 53 25.33 13.87 12.74
C LYS A 53 24.91 12.58 13.44
N ILE A 54 25.35 11.43 12.95
CA ILE A 54 25.06 10.12 13.56
C ILE A 54 25.84 9.97 14.85
N GLU A 55 27.09 10.41 14.89
CA GLU A 55 27.89 10.42 16.11
C GLU A 55 27.25 11.27 17.20
N GLN A 56 26.81 12.49 16.86
CA GLN A 56 26.07 13.34 17.78
C GLN A 56 24.75 12.69 18.24
N MET A 57 24.01 12.00 17.36
CA MET A 57 22.80 11.29 17.75
C MET A 57 23.10 10.19 18.77
N VAL A 58 24.16 9.39 18.54
CA VAL A 58 24.52 8.26 19.41
C VAL A 58 24.86 8.72 20.83
N THR A 59 25.48 9.90 21.02
CA THR A 59 25.76 10.46 22.35
C THR A 59 24.52 10.83 23.15
N HIS A 60 23.38 11.04 22.47
CA HIS A 60 22.11 11.39 23.13
C HIS A 60 21.20 10.18 23.35
N ILE A 61 21.55 8.95 22.89
CA ILE A 61 20.75 7.76 23.09
C ILE A 61 20.90 7.26 24.52
N THR A 62 19.79 7.24 25.25
CA THR A 62 19.72 6.67 26.61
C THR A 62 19.11 5.26 26.61
N ARG A 63 18.19 4.98 25.71
CA ARG A 63 17.57 3.67 25.51
C ARG A 63 17.09 3.50 24.09
N PHE A 64 16.78 2.28 23.71
CA PHE A 64 16.09 1.97 22.44
C PHE A 64 15.00 0.92 22.65
N GLU A 65 14.02 0.96 21.76
CA GLU A 65 12.98 -0.04 21.62
C GLU A 65 13.00 -0.60 20.20
N TYR A 66 12.35 -1.74 19.98
CA TYR A 66 12.20 -2.30 18.64
C TYR A 66 10.87 -3.02 18.49
N ILE A 67 10.36 -3.01 17.25
CA ILE A 67 9.15 -3.71 16.84
C ILE A 67 9.55 -4.67 15.72
N ILE A 68 9.30 -5.97 15.91
CA ILE A 68 9.54 -6.99 14.90
C ILE A 68 8.42 -6.93 13.88
N THR A 69 8.76 -7.06 12.61
CA THR A 69 7.80 -7.12 11.49
C THR A 69 7.99 -8.41 10.70
N ASP A 70 6.96 -8.84 9.96
CA ASP A 70 7.02 -10.05 9.15
C ASP A 70 7.84 -9.85 7.86
N SER A 71 7.99 -8.60 7.41
CA SER A 71 8.72 -8.25 6.18
C SER A 71 9.46 -6.92 6.29
N GLU A 72 10.47 -6.72 5.41
CA GLU A 72 11.15 -5.43 5.28
C GLU A 72 10.20 -4.31 4.82
N LEU A 73 9.22 -4.64 4.01
CA LEU A 73 8.24 -3.69 3.52
C LEU A 73 7.35 -3.18 4.66
N GLU A 74 6.93 -4.07 5.56
CA GLU A 74 6.19 -3.71 6.75
C GLU A 74 7.01 -2.81 7.68
N ALA A 75 8.30 -3.15 7.88
CA ALA A 75 9.23 -2.29 8.62
C ALA A 75 9.33 -0.88 8.00
N LEU A 76 9.41 -0.78 6.68
CA LEU A 76 9.51 0.50 5.97
C LEU A 76 8.29 1.39 6.22
N VAL A 77 7.11 0.82 6.22
CA VAL A 77 5.88 1.59 6.41
C VAL A 77 5.68 1.98 7.86
N LEU A 78 6.00 1.07 8.79
CA LEU A 78 5.95 1.35 10.22
C LEU A 78 6.93 2.49 10.57
N GLU A 79 8.17 2.45 10.05
CA GLU A 79 9.15 3.53 10.17
C GLU A 79 8.55 4.87 9.74
N CYS A 80 7.94 4.92 8.57
CA CYS A 80 7.36 6.16 8.04
C CYS A 80 6.20 6.70 8.87
N ASN A 81 5.35 5.83 9.39
CA ASN A 81 4.25 6.23 10.26
C ASN A 81 4.77 6.82 11.56
N LEU A 82 5.71 6.14 12.22
CA LEU A 82 6.33 6.60 13.45
C LEU A 82 7.09 7.92 13.27
N ILE A 83 7.81 8.11 12.14
CA ILE A 83 8.50 9.38 11.85
C ILE A 83 7.49 10.52 11.65
N LYS A 84 6.35 10.27 10.99
CA LYS A 84 5.30 11.30 10.81
C LYS A 84 4.58 11.65 12.10
N GLU A 85 4.35 10.68 12.96
CA GLU A 85 3.68 10.84 14.24
C GLU A 85 4.58 11.61 15.24
N HIS A 86 5.78 11.13 15.42
CA HIS A 86 6.69 11.64 16.45
C HIS A 86 7.65 12.74 15.98
N ARG A 87 7.83 12.91 14.67
CA ARG A 87 8.73 13.91 14.05
C ARG A 87 10.13 13.97 14.69
N PRO A 88 10.85 12.85 14.79
CA PRO A 88 12.09 12.78 15.56
C PRO A 88 13.14 13.76 15.03
N LYS A 89 13.95 14.31 15.96
CA LYS A 89 14.95 15.36 15.65
C LYS A 89 15.97 14.93 14.58
N TYR A 90 16.44 13.68 14.62
CA TYR A 90 17.49 13.18 13.75
C TYR A 90 17.00 12.54 12.44
N ASN A 91 15.69 12.31 12.25
CA ASN A 91 15.14 11.89 10.98
C ASN A 91 14.93 13.10 10.05
N THR A 92 15.88 13.33 9.14
CA THR A 92 15.83 14.49 8.21
C THR A 92 15.19 14.16 6.88
N MET A 93 15.41 12.95 6.35
CA MET A 93 14.99 12.62 4.98
C MET A 93 13.50 12.28 4.82
N LEU A 94 12.80 11.90 5.91
CA LEU A 94 11.38 11.52 5.87
C LEU A 94 10.47 12.60 6.50
N LYS A 95 11.02 13.73 6.92
CA LYS A 95 10.26 14.94 7.26
C LYS A 95 9.69 15.63 6.01
N ASP A 96 10.31 15.39 4.86
CA ASP A 96 9.83 15.87 3.58
C ASP A 96 8.58 15.06 3.15
N ASP A 97 7.65 15.73 2.54
CA ASP A 97 6.26 15.33 2.25
C ASP A 97 6.12 14.18 1.22
N LYS A 98 7.11 13.28 1.14
CA LYS A 98 7.04 12.06 0.32
C LYS A 98 6.05 11.08 0.93
N SER A 99 4.78 11.41 0.76
CA SER A 99 3.69 10.51 1.13
C SER A 99 3.68 9.30 0.20
N TYR A 100 3.69 8.11 0.79
CA TYR A 100 3.45 6.88 0.03
C TYR A 100 2.10 6.94 -0.69
N PRO A 101 2.04 6.49 -1.94
CA PRO A 101 0.80 6.49 -2.68
C PRO A 101 -0.18 5.42 -2.18
N PHE A 102 -1.45 5.71 -2.38
CA PHE A 102 -2.60 4.86 -2.05
C PHE A 102 -3.48 4.67 -3.28
N ILE A 103 -4.22 3.57 -3.31
CA ILE A 103 -5.37 3.40 -4.17
C ILE A 103 -6.60 3.86 -3.38
N LYS A 104 -7.35 4.81 -3.92
CA LYS A 104 -8.59 5.32 -3.34
C LYS A 104 -9.78 4.79 -4.13
N VAL A 105 -10.76 4.20 -3.44
CA VAL A 105 -12.05 3.80 -4.00
C VAL A 105 -13.14 4.67 -3.39
N THR A 106 -13.85 5.44 -4.22
CA THR A 106 -14.88 6.41 -3.78
C THR A 106 -16.22 5.71 -3.53
N VAL A 107 -16.28 4.81 -2.55
CA VAL A 107 -17.45 3.98 -2.24
C VAL A 107 -18.71 4.77 -1.88
N ASN A 108 -18.58 6.05 -1.57
CA ASN A 108 -19.65 6.99 -1.27
C ASN A 108 -20.33 7.59 -2.52
N GLU A 109 -19.79 7.36 -3.72
CA GLU A 109 -20.42 7.77 -4.97
C GLU A 109 -21.38 6.67 -5.46
N GLU A 110 -22.41 7.05 -6.19
CA GLU A 110 -23.36 6.08 -6.79
C GLU A 110 -22.66 5.14 -7.77
N TYR A 111 -21.70 5.66 -8.52
CA TYR A 111 -20.78 4.92 -9.39
C TYR A 111 -19.34 5.16 -8.90
N PRO A 112 -18.81 4.34 -7.97
CA PRO A 112 -17.49 4.51 -7.41
C PRO A 112 -16.36 4.56 -8.44
N ARG A 113 -15.30 5.30 -8.12
CA ARG A 113 -14.10 5.43 -8.95
C ARG A 113 -12.89 4.82 -8.26
N VAL A 114 -11.93 4.36 -9.04
CA VAL A 114 -10.62 3.96 -8.56
C VAL A 114 -9.60 5.01 -8.96
N LEU A 115 -8.96 5.63 -7.97
CA LEU A 115 -8.10 6.79 -8.13
C LEU A 115 -6.76 6.61 -7.42
N PHE A 116 -5.74 7.25 -7.95
CA PHE A 116 -4.46 7.44 -7.27
C PHE A 116 -4.58 8.52 -6.20
N ALA A 117 -4.08 8.28 -5.00
CA ALA A 117 -4.05 9.27 -3.93
C ALA A 117 -2.68 9.29 -3.24
N ARG A 118 -2.20 10.47 -2.87
CA ARG A 118 -0.97 10.64 -2.07
C ARG A 118 -1.26 10.84 -0.58
N ARG A 119 -2.48 11.24 -0.23
CA ARG A 119 -2.89 11.51 1.16
C ARG A 119 -4.26 10.89 1.42
N MET A 120 -4.44 10.32 2.58
CA MET A 120 -5.76 9.89 3.05
C MET A 120 -6.55 11.12 3.52
N LYS A 121 -7.81 11.21 3.12
CA LYS A 121 -8.75 12.25 3.56
C LYS A 121 -9.88 11.60 4.36
N LYS A 122 -10.52 12.36 5.26
CA LYS A 122 -11.72 11.92 5.98
C LYS A 122 -12.96 12.14 5.09
N ASP A 123 -13.06 11.39 3.99
CA ASP A 123 -14.08 11.57 2.95
C ASP A 123 -14.94 10.31 2.72
N LYS A 124 -14.97 9.39 3.68
CA LYS A 124 -15.70 8.11 3.61
C LYS A 124 -15.31 7.21 2.43
N ALA A 125 -14.23 7.51 1.69
CA ALA A 125 -13.69 6.63 0.68
C ALA A 125 -12.85 5.52 1.32
N LYS A 126 -12.71 4.37 0.64
CA LYS A 126 -11.78 3.32 1.06
C LYS A 126 -10.40 3.58 0.45
N TYR A 127 -9.36 3.41 1.27
CA TYR A 127 -7.97 3.58 0.86
C TYR A 127 -7.21 2.28 1.05
N PHE A 128 -6.44 1.89 0.05
CA PHE A 128 -5.59 0.69 0.05
C PHE A 128 -4.13 1.09 -0.09
N GLY A 129 -3.24 0.46 0.62
CA GLY A 129 -1.82 0.81 0.72
C GLY A 129 -1.42 1.10 2.16
N PRO A 130 -0.28 1.72 2.42
CA PRO A 130 0.58 2.46 1.48
C PRO A 130 1.42 1.56 0.57
N TYR A 131 1.69 2.03 -0.65
CA TYR A 131 2.57 1.35 -1.60
C TYR A 131 3.93 2.04 -1.67
N THR A 132 4.97 1.27 -1.94
CA THR A 132 6.35 1.79 -2.01
C THR A 132 6.62 2.62 -3.26
N SER A 133 5.88 2.38 -4.34
CA SER A 133 6.10 3.00 -5.65
C SER A 133 4.80 3.54 -6.24
N ALA A 134 4.88 4.76 -6.77
CA ALA A 134 3.78 5.35 -7.55
C ALA A 134 3.52 4.59 -8.86
N GLY A 135 4.55 3.97 -9.44
CA GLY A 135 4.43 3.09 -10.61
C GLY A 135 3.56 1.87 -10.27
N ALA A 136 3.91 1.14 -9.21
CA ALA A 136 3.14 -0.02 -8.77
C ALA A 136 1.64 0.29 -8.56
N VAL A 137 1.30 1.44 -7.96
CA VAL A 137 -0.09 1.86 -7.79
C VAL A 137 -0.79 2.10 -9.13
N LYS A 138 -0.10 2.72 -10.10
CA LYS A 138 -0.66 2.94 -11.44
C LYS A 138 -0.90 1.62 -12.17
N ASP A 139 0.04 0.68 -12.07
CA ASP A 139 -0.08 -0.66 -12.68
C ASP A 139 -1.27 -1.43 -12.08
N VAL A 140 -1.46 -1.36 -10.75
CA VAL A 140 -2.65 -1.95 -10.09
C VAL A 140 -3.93 -1.28 -10.56
N ILE A 141 -3.99 0.06 -10.64
CA ILE A 141 -5.17 0.78 -11.11
C ILE A 141 -5.50 0.42 -12.56
N GLU A 142 -4.49 0.25 -13.41
CA GLU A 142 -4.69 -0.17 -14.79
C GLU A 142 -5.23 -1.61 -14.86
N LEU A 143 -4.65 -2.51 -14.08
CA LEU A 143 -5.10 -3.90 -13.98
C LEU A 143 -6.56 -4.00 -13.53
N VAL A 144 -6.94 -3.33 -12.44
CA VAL A 144 -8.33 -3.38 -11.95
C VAL A 144 -9.33 -2.74 -12.89
N ARG A 145 -8.92 -1.77 -13.72
CA ARG A 145 -9.78 -1.26 -14.80
C ARG A 145 -10.03 -2.28 -15.90
N LYS A 146 -9.00 -3.02 -16.30
CA LYS A 146 -9.13 -4.10 -17.28
C LYS A 146 -10.04 -5.22 -16.77
N LEU A 147 -9.89 -5.59 -15.50
CA LEU A 147 -10.64 -6.67 -14.86
C LEU A 147 -12.13 -6.31 -14.62
N TYR A 148 -12.37 -5.18 -13.96
CA TYR A 148 -13.69 -4.81 -13.42
C TYR A 148 -14.38 -3.68 -14.19
N LYS A 149 -13.74 -3.13 -15.24
CA LYS A 149 -14.29 -2.08 -16.14
C LYS A 149 -14.80 -0.85 -15.38
N VAL A 150 -14.09 -0.43 -14.34
CA VAL A 150 -14.49 0.67 -13.47
C VAL A 150 -14.03 2.02 -14.00
N ARG A 151 -14.85 3.05 -13.79
CA ARG A 151 -14.55 4.40 -14.24
C ARG A 151 -13.43 5.08 -13.42
N SER A 152 -12.73 6.01 -14.07
CA SER A 152 -11.75 6.90 -13.43
C SER A 152 -11.99 8.39 -13.75
N CYS A 153 -13.01 8.68 -14.56
CA CYS A 153 -13.31 10.05 -15.00
C CYS A 153 -13.89 10.92 -13.88
N ASN A 154 -13.81 12.25 -14.05
CA ASN A 154 -14.31 13.23 -13.07
C ASN A 154 -15.78 13.63 -13.28
N ARG A 155 -16.53 12.96 -14.17
CA ARG A 155 -17.95 13.23 -14.37
C ARG A 155 -18.75 12.98 -13.10
N VAL A 156 -19.69 13.83 -12.80
CA VAL A 156 -20.59 13.69 -11.64
C VAL A 156 -21.83 12.92 -12.10
N LEU A 157 -21.92 11.66 -11.70
CA LEU A 157 -23.06 10.81 -12.05
C LEU A 157 -24.06 10.75 -10.88
N PRO A 158 -25.38 10.75 -11.18
CA PRO A 158 -26.01 10.63 -12.50
C PRO A 158 -26.15 11.93 -13.30
N ARG A 159 -25.84 13.10 -12.75
CA ARG A 159 -26.06 14.43 -13.34
C ARG A 159 -25.54 14.57 -14.78
N ASP A 160 -24.38 13.97 -15.06
CA ASP A 160 -23.69 14.10 -16.34
C ASP A 160 -23.93 12.89 -17.28
N CYS A 161 -24.97 12.08 -17.01
CA CYS A 161 -25.33 10.98 -17.89
C CYS A 161 -25.84 11.49 -19.25
N GLY A 162 -25.37 10.86 -20.32
CA GLY A 162 -25.84 11.13 -21.70
C GLY A 162 -25.39 12.47 -22.31
N LYS A 163 -24.61 13.29 -21.60
CA LYS A 163 -24.21 14.63 -22.11
C LYS A 163 -23.14 14.56 -23.21
N ASP A 164 -22.28 13.57 -23.17
CA ASP A 164 -21.16 13.45 -24.10
C ASP A 164 -21.04 12.02 -24.62
N ARG A 165 -20.27 11.83 -25.69
CA ARG A 165 -19.95 10.51 -26.23
C ARG A 165 -19.18 9.65 -25.21
N PRO A 166 -19.23 8.28 -25.33
CA PRO A 166 -18.37 7.39 -24.57
C PRO A 166 -16.90 7.77 -24.76
N CYS A 167 -16.14 7.72 -23.66
CA CYS A 167 -14.71 8.06 -23.70
C CYS A 167 -13.86 6.88 -24.22
N LEU A 168 -12.59 7.16 -24.51
CA LEU A 168 -11.65 6.15 -25.02
C LEU A 168 -11.59 4.89 -24.16
N TYR A 169 -11.67 5.00 -22.82
CA TYR A 169 -11.64 3.85 -21.92
C TYR A 169 -12.79 2.86 -22.12
N TYR A 170 -13.96 3.33 -22.58
CA TYR A 170 -15.04 2.44 -22.98
C TYR A 170 -14.66 1.63 -24.23
N HIS A 171 -14.15 2.29 -25.26
CA HIS A 171 -13.71 1.63 -26.49
C HIS A 171 -12.54 0.66 -26.26
N MET A 172 -11.66 0.96 -25.30
CA MET A 172 -10.58 0.07 -24.85
C MET A 172 -11.06 -1.04 -23.90
N LYS A 173 -12.37 -1.21 -23.68
CA LYS A 173 -12.97 -2.19 -22.75
C LYS A 173 -12.49 -2.07 -21.29
N GLN A 174 -12.05 -0.88 -20.88
CA GLN A 174 -11.56 -0.58 -19.51
C GLN A 174 -12.59 0.18 -18.66
N CYS A 175 -13.78 0.47 -19.20
CA CYS A 175 -14.87 1.13 -18.49
C CYS A 175 -16.20 0.64 -19.05
N SER A 176 -17.17 0.35 -18.18
CA SER A 176 -18.54 -0.07 -18.57
C SER A 176 -19.44 1.09 -18.99
N ALA A 177 -18.91 2.32 -19.09
CA ALA A 177 -19.60 3.55 -19.47
C ALA A 177 -20.90 3.83 -18.67
N PRO A 178 -20.88 3.87 -17.34
CA PRO A 178 -22.08 4.24 -16.57
C PRO A 178 -22.57 5.67 -16.90
N CYS A 179 -21.70 6.52 -17.46
CA CYS A 179 -22.07 7.85 -17.96
C CYS A 179 -22.96 7.83 -19.21
N GLN A 180 -23.19 6.67 -19.84
CA GLN A 180 -24.11 6.46 -20.96
C GLN A 180 -25.34 5.65 -20.56
N GLY A 181 -25.39 5.20 -19.28
CA GLY A 181 -26.44 4.29 -18.84
C GLY A 181 -26.30 2.85 -19.36
N TYR A 182 -25.11 2.46 -19.86
CA TYR A 182 -24.90 1.11 -20.42
C TYR A 182 -24.78 0.03 -19.34
N VAL A 183 -24.68 0.42 -18.09
CA VAL A 183 -24.65 -0.47 -16.92
C VAL A 183 -25.52 0.11 -15.82
N SER A 184 -26.30 -0.73 -15.14
CA SER A 184 -27.09 -0.32 -13.99
C SER A 184 -26.22 -0.04 -12.77
N SER A 185 -26.73 0.78 -11.83
CA SER A 185 -26.02 1.06 -10.58
C SER A 185 -25.78 -0.22 -9.76
N GLU A 186 -26.72 -1.16 -9.79
CA GLU A 186 -26.64 -2.41 -9.06
C GLU A 186 -25.55 -3.34 -9.62
N GLU A 187 -25.52 -3.51 -10.95
CA GLU A 187 -24.48 -4.29 -11.62
C GLU A 187 -23.09 -3.67 -11.43
N TYR A 188 -23.01 -2.36 -11.56
CA TYR A 188 -21.74 -1.64 -11.32
C TYR A 188 -21.24 -1.82 -9.89
N LYS A 189 -22.13 -1.78 -8.89
CA LYS A 189 -21.78 -2.00 -7.47
C LYS A 189 -21.34 -3.44 -7.19
N LYS A 190 -21.85 -4.45 -7.91
CA LYS A 190 -21.32 -5.82 -7.82
C LYS A 190 -19.86 -5.88 -8.26
N ASN A 191 -19.52 -5.28 -9.40
CA ASN A 191 -18.13 -5.21 -9.88
C ASN A 191 -17.22 -4.47 -8.88
N ILE A 192 -17.74 -3.44 -8.21
CA ILE A 192 -16.99 -2.74 -7.13
C ILE A 192 -16.79 -3.64 -5.91
N ALA A 193 -17.75 -4.46 -5.52
CA ALA A 193 -17.63 -5.38 -4.41
C ALA A 193 -16.52 -6.44 -4.66
N GLU A 194 -16.48 -6.99 -5.88
CA GLU A 194 -15.41 -7.91 -6.30
C GLU A 194 -14.04 -7.22 -6.34
N LEU A 195 -13.98 -6.00 -6.89
CA LEU A 195 -12.76 -5.18 -6.87
C LEU A 195 -12.26 -4.93 -5.44
N LEU A 196 -13.15 -4.68 -4.48
CA LEU A 196 -12.77 -4.47 -3.09
C LEU A 196 -12.20 -5.75 -2.44
N LYS A 197 -12.75 -6.93 -2.76
CA LYS A 197 -12.17 -8.22 -2.35
C LYS A 197 -10.77 -8.39 -2.93
N PHE A 198 -10.61 -8.14 -4.23
CA PHE A 198 -9.32 -8.19 -4.90
C PHE A 198 -8.27 -7.27 -4.25
N LEU A 199 -8.61 -6.01 -3.96
CA LEU A 199 -7.69 -5.08 -3.30
C LEU A 199 -7.38 -5.46 -1.84
N ASN A 200 -8.20 -6.29 -1.21
CA ASN A 200 -7.93 -6.89 0.11
C ASN A 200 -7.03 -8.14 0.04
N GLY A 201 -6.64 -8.58 -1.15
CA GLY A 201 -5.75 -9.73 -1.34
C GLY A 201 -6.45 -11.04 -1.66
N ASP A 202 -7.75 -11.04 -1.87
CA ASP A 202 -8.51 -12.21 -2.31
C ASP A 202 -8.52 -12.28 -3.85
N PHE A 203 -7.53 -12.99 -4.39
CA PHE A 203 -7.34 -13.11 -5.85
C PHE A 203 -7.88 -14.40 -6.43
N LYS A 204 -8.24 -15.38 -5.58
CA LYS A 204 -8.54 -16.73 -6.01
C LYS A 204 -9.68 -16.76 -7.02
N ASP A 205 -10.84 -16.21 -6.67
CA ASP A 205 -12.01 -16.20 -7.53
C ASP A 205 -11.74 -15.53 -8.88
N THR A 206 -10.92 -14.46 -8.86
CA THR A 206 -10.54 -13.74 -10.10
C THR A 206 -9.61 -14.56 -10.98
N ILE A 207 -8.64 -15.26 -10.39
CA ILE A 207 -7.71 -16.13 -11.12
C ILE A 207 -8.46 -17.33 -11.71
N ASP A 208 -9.34 -17.96 -10.95
CA ASP A 208 -10.14 -19.10 -11.41
C ASP A 208 -11.02 -18.69 -12.60
N MET A 209 -11.75 -17.57 -12.48
CA MET A 209 -12.58 -17.03 -13.58
C MET A 209 -11.76 -16.72 -14.85
N LEU A 210 -10.56 -16.16 -14.71
CA LEU A 210 -9.68 -15.85 -15.85
C LEU A 210 -9.12 -17.13 -16.48
N THR A 211 -8.84 -18.15 -15.67
CA THR A 211 -8.36 -19.45 -16.14
C THR A 211 -9.42 -20.13 -16.96
N ASP A 212 -10.67 -20.15 -16.51
CA ASP A 212 -11.79 -20.71 -17.27
C ASP A 212 -12.00 -19.99 -18.62
N LYS A 213 -11.94 -18.64 -18.61
CA LYS A 213 -12.04 -17.87 -19.86
C LYS A 213 -10.86 -18.11 -20.80
N MET A 214 -9.66 -18.29 -20.27
CA MET A 214 -8.48 -18.62 -21.06
C MET A 214 -8.61 -19.98 -21.74
N MET A 215 -9.10 -20.98 -21.00
CA MET A 215 -9.32 -22.31 -21.54
C MET A 215 -10.41 -22.32 -22.62
N ALA A 216 -11.56 -21.69 -22.36
CA ALA A 216 -12.64 -21.56 -23.33
C ALA A 216 -12.20 -20.83 -24.62
N ALA A 217 -11.43 -19.74 -24.49
CA ALA A 217 -10.88 -19.03 -25.64
C ALA A 217 -9.88 -19.88 -26.43
N SER A 218 -9.11 -20.73 -25.76
CA SER A 218 -8.18 -21.66 -26.40
C SER A 218 -8.91 -22.76 -27.17
N GLU A 219 -9.97 -23.33 -26.61
CA GLU A 219 -10.83 -24.34 -27.27
C GLU A 219 -11.51 -23.77 -28.53
N GLU A 220 -11.93 -22.51 -28.47
CA GLU A 220 -12.51 -21.79 -29.60
C GLU A 220 -11.46 -21.24 -30.58
N MET A 221 -10.18 -21.60 -30.44
CA MET A 221 -9.03 -21.14 -31.25
C MET A 221 -8.84 -19.60 -31.24
N ARG A 222 -9.37 -18.89 -30.25
CA ARG A 222 -9.18 -17.45 -30.06
C ARG A 222 -7.90 -17.19 -29.26
N PHE A 223 -6.75 -17.49 -29.88
CA PHE A 223 -5.47 -17.48 -29.20
C PHE A 223 -5.04 -16.10 -28.68
N GLU A 224 -5.43 -15.01 -29.35
CA GLU A 224 -5.16 -13.65 -28.88
C GLU A 224 -5.88 -13.35 -27.55
N ASP A 225 -7.16 -13.73 -27.44
CA ASP A 225 -7.92 -13.59 -26.19
C ASP A 225 -7.32 -14.48 -25.07
N ALA A 226 -6.94 -15.70 -25.39
CA ALA A 226 -6.31 -16.61 -24.43
C ALA A 226 -4.97 -16.04 -23.91
N MET A 227 -4.18 -15.42 -24.79
CA MET A 227 -2.94 -14.73 -24.38
C MET A 227 -3.23 -13.54 -23.46
N GLU A 228 -4.26 -12.75 -23.75
CA GLU A 228 -4.66 -11.62 -22.89
C GLU A 228 -5.03 -12.09 -21.48
N TYR A 229 -5.85 -13.15 -21.36
CA TYR A 229 -6.21 -13.72 -20.05
C TYR A 229 -4.99 -14.27 -19.29
N ARG A 230 -4.08 -14.97 -19.97
CA ARG A 230 -2.84 -15.45 -19.37
C ARG A 230 -1.98 -14.30 -18.82
N ASP A 231 -1.86 -13.22 -19.57
CA ASP A 231 -1.04 -12.07 -19.18
C ASP A 231 -1.68 -11.30 -18.02
N LEU A 232 -3.01 -11.27 -17.92
CA LEU A 232 -3.74 -10.77 -16.76
C LEU A 232 -3.46 -11.62 -15.51
N ILE A 233 -3.52 -12.95 -15.61
CA ILE A 233 -3.20 -13.87 -14.50
C ILE A 233 -1.77 -13.64 -14.00
N ARG A 234 -0.79 -13.56 -14.91
CA ARG A 234 0.61 -13.27 -14.55
C ARG A 234 0.75 -11.91 -13.85
N SER A 235 0.02 -10.90 -14.32
CA SER A 235 0.02 -9.58 -13.70
C SER A 235 -0.55 -9.61 -12.29
N ILE A 236 -1.62 -10.37 -12.04
CA ILE A 236 -2.20 -10.57 -10.69
C ILE A 236 -1.18 -11.24 -9.77
N GLN A 237 -0.53 -12.31 -10.22
CA GLN A 237 0.48 -13.02 -9.43
C GLN A 237 1.66 -12.11 -9.04
N LYS A 238 2.15 -11.30 -9.98
CA LYS A 238 3.25 -10.35 -9.74
C LYS A 238 2.85 -9.23 -8.76
N ILE A 239 1.62 -8.75 -8.83
CA ILE A 239 1.12 -7.65 -8.00
C ILE A 239 0.63 -8.17 -6.64
N GLY A 240 0.23 -9.44 -6.55
CA GLY A 240 -0.37 -10.05 -5.36
C GLY A 240 0.48 -9.88 -4.11
N GLU A 241 1.79 -10.06 -4.21
CA GLU A 241 2.72 -9.87 -3.10
C GLU A 241 2.70 -8.43 -2.56
N ALA A 242 2.64 -7.43 -3.46
CA ALA A 242 2.59 -6.03 -3.08
C ALA A 242 1.23 -5.61 -2.48
N LEU A 243 0.13 -6.20 -2.94
CA LEU A 243 -1.22 -5.94 -2.44
C LEU A 243 -1.45 -6.56 -1.05
N ILE A 244 -1.01 -7.80 -0.82
CA ILE A 244 -1.14 -8.47 0.49
C ILE A 244 -0.41 -7.69 1.58
N CYS A 245 0.76 -7.16 1.27
CA CYS A 245 1.52 -6.36 2.21
C CYS A 245 0.81 -5.04 2.57
N GLY A 246 0.20 -4.36 1.59
CA GLY A 246 -0.55 -3.11 1.80
C GLY A 246 -1.87 -3.29 2.58
N SER A 247 -2.59 -4.40 2.40
CA SER A 247 -3.88 -4.63 3.06
C SER A 247 -3.74 -5.05 4.53
N ARG A 248 -2.74 -5.85 4.89
CA ARG A 248 -2.45 -6.20 6.29
C ARG A 248 -2.16 -5.00 7.18
N MET A 249 -1.62 -3.93 6.60
CA MET A 249 -1.25 -2.72 7.34
C MET A 249 -2.42 -1.83 7.73
N LEU A 250 -3.49 -1.79 6.95
CA LEU A 250 -4.70 -1.07 7.35
C LEU A 250 -5.35 -1.70 8.58
N LEU A 251 -5.29 -3.02 8.73
CA LEU A 251 -5.79 -3.74 9.90
C LEU A 251 -5.00 -3.41 11.18
N TYR A 252 -3.68 -3.26 11.08
CA TYR A 252 -2.82 -2.89 12.22
C TYR A 252 -3.12 -1.48 12.76
N ARG A 253 -3.46 -0.54 11.88
CA ARG A 253 -3.82 0.83 12.26
C ARG A 253 -5.14 0.93 13.01
N TYR A 254 -6.10 0.04 12.75
CA TYR A 254 -7.37 -0.03 13.48
C TYR A 254 -7.24 -0.68 14.86
N SER A 255 -6.29 -1.58 15.07
CA SER A 255 -6.06 -2.19 16.38
C SER A 255 -5.34 -1.26 17.36
N LEU A 256 -4.44 -0.39 16.88
CA LEU A 256 -3.74 0.59 17.71
C LEU A 256 -4.60 1.83 18.06
N SER A 257 -5.64 2.13 17.26
CA SER A 257 -6.58 3.24 17.55
C SER A 257 -7.80 2.82 18.37
N GLY A 258 -7.94 1.53 18.66
CA GLY A 258 -9.05 0.96 19.45
C GLY A 258 -8.80 0.88 20.96
N GLU A 259 -7.58 1.18 21.43
CA GLU A 259 -7.24 1.15 22.87
C GLU A 259 -7.13 2.52 23.53
N ALA A 260 -7.56 3.59 22.82
CA ALA A 260 -7.63 4.94 23.38
C ALA A 260 -9.08 5.44 23.37
N ASN A 261 -9.92 4.86 24.26
CA ASN A 261 -11.15 5.45 24.80
C ASN A 261 -11.40 4.87 26.19
#